data_98b7b04dedfa1c6c15c2ba3479f79862
#
_entry.id   98b7b04dedfa1c6c15c2ba3479f79862
#
_cell.length_a   1.000
_cell.length_b   1.000
_cell.length_c   1.000
_cell.angle_alpha   90.00
_cell.angle_beta   90.00
_cell.angle_gamma   90.00
#
_symmetry.space_group_name_H-M   'P 1'
#
loop_
_entity.id
_entity.type
_entity.pdbx_description
1 polymer ?
#
loop_
_entity_poly.entity_id
_entity_poly.type
_entity_poly.pdbx_seq_one_letter_code
_entity_poly.pdbx_strand_id
1 'polypeptide(L)'
;MAKKKKKQMRETLYCPYCKRPGVLRPAAYVYGDNNLNPEKYLYVCSGYPSCDSYIGAHKKSMRPMGTMADSDLRNKRIEAHRALDAIWKNGYMTKHSTYIRLQNRLNLREKDTHTGKFSYYLCEQTIRECTDYIKSREEKKKSPDKISVA
;
A
#
# COMPACT_ATOMS: atom_id res chain seq x y z
N MET A 1 40.36 -1.67 -17.14
CA MET A 1 39.28 -0.70 -17.46
C MET A 1 38.25 -0.72 -16.33
N ALA A 2 38.20 0.36 -15.56
CA ALA A 2 37.20 0.48 -14.53
C ALA A 2 35.82 0.65 -15.19
N LYS A 3 34.92 -0.31 -15.00
CA LYS A 3 33.51 -0.13 -15.36
C LYS A 3 32.98 1.05 -14.57
N LYS A 4 32.73 2.18 -15.24
CA LYS A 4 32.00 3.29 -14.65
C LYS A 4 30.67 2.72 -14.16
N LYS A 5 30.50 2.57 -12.83
CA LYS A 5 29.18 2.30 -12.25
C LYS A 5 28.29 3.42 -12.73
N LYS A 6 27.31 3.08 -13.61
CA LYS A 6 26.25 4.02 -13.95
C LYS A 6 25.65 4.46 -12.61
N LYS A 7 25.86 5.72 -12.26
CA LYS A 7 25.22 6.35 -11.12
C LYS A 7 23.73 6.24 -11.41
N GLN A 8 23.05 5.28 -10.77
CA GLN A 8 21.59 5.18 -10.90
C GLN A 8 21.06 6.54 -10.47
N MET A 9 20.48 7.26 -11.42
CA MET A 9 19.77 8.50 -11.10
C MET A 9 18.65 8.11 -10.15
N ARG A 10 18.80 8.48 -8.87
CA ARG A 10 17.76 8.34 -7.88
C ARG A 10 16.61 9.25 -8.33
N GLU A 11 15.47 8.65 -8.59
CA GLU A 11 14.27 9.43 -8.85
C GLU A 11 14.02 10.36 -7.67
N THR A 12 13.92 11.66 -7.94
CA THR A 12 13.60 12.62 -6.90
C THR A 12 12.12 12.48 -6.57
N LEU A 13 11.84 12.08 -5.34
CA LEU A 13 10.48 11.95 -4.84
C LEU A 13 10.07 13.26 -4.16
N TYR A 14 8.92 13.80 -4.56
CA TYR A 14 8.37 15.03 -3.98
C TYR A 14 7.14 14.73 -3.12
N CYS A 15 7.02 15.47 -2.01
CA CYS A 15 5.84 15.41 -1.16
C CYS A 15 4.62 15.95 -1.92
N PRO A 16 3.50 15.19 -2.02
CA PRO A 16 2.31 15.66 -2.71
C PRO A 16 1.57 16.77 -1.97
N TYR A 17 1.84 16.97 -0.68
CA TYR A 17 1.16 17.97 0.15
C TYR A 17 1.85 19.33 0.13
N CYS A 18 3.17 19.38 0.31
CA CYS A 18 3.93 20.62 0.42
C CYS A 18 4.94 20.83 -0.71
N LYS A 19 5.07 19.90 -1.63
CA LYS A 19 5.97 19.95 -2.81
C LYS A 19 7.47 19.95 -2.48
N ARG A 20 7.84 19.75 -1.22
CA ARG A 20 9.25 19.62 -0.82
C ARG A 20 9.79 18.23 -1.21
N PRO A 21 11.11 18.10 -1.43
CA PRO A 21 11.70 16.80 -1.74
C PRO A 21 11.63 15.83 -0.56
N GLY A 22 11.46 14.56 -0.86
CA GLY A 22 11.62 13.48 0.10
C GLY A 22 13.09 13.12 0.27
N VAL A 23 13.54 12.95 1.50
CA VAL A 23 14.90 12.61 1.85
C VAL A 23 14.95 11.19 2.41
N LEU A 24 15.90 10.37 1.90
CA LEU A 24 16.10 9.02 2.40
C LEU A 24 16.70 9.08 3.81
N ARG A 25 15.97 8.54 4.79
CA ARG A 25 16.36 8.53 6.20
C ARG A 25 16.20 7.12 6.77
N PRO A 26 17.02 6.74 7.78
CA PRO A 26 16.73 5.54 8.57
C PRO A 26 15.33 5.65 9.20
N ALA A 27 14.63 4.52 9.33
CA ALA A 27 13.31 4.51 9.95
C ALA A 27 13.31 5.06 11.38
N ALA A 28 14.41 4.93 12.09
CA ALA A 28 14.61 5.50 13.43
C ALA A 28 14.42 7.03 13.46
N TYR A 29 14.62 7.72 12.35
CA TYR A 29 14.38 9.17 12.24
C TYR A 29 12.92 9.54 12.56
N VAL A 30 11.99 8.67 12.20
CA VAL A 30 10.54 8.84 12.46
C VAL A 30 10.10 8.07 13.71
N TYR A 31 10.53 6.82 13.85
CA TYR A 31 10.04 5.90 14.89
C TYR A 31 10.90 5.89 16.16
N GLY A 32 12.06 6.56 16.16
CA GLY A 32 12.96 6.59 17.29
C GLY A 32 13.74 5.28 17.47
N ASP A 33 14.46 5.19 18.59
CA ASP A 33 15.40 4.08 18.87
C ASP A 33 14.69 2.74 19.16
N ASN A 34 13.38 2.75 19.37
CA ASN A 34 12.57 1.54 19.55
C ASN A 34 12.24 0.82 18.24
N ASN A 35 12.83 1.26 17.12
CA ASN A 35 12.66 0.60 15.85
C ASN A 35 13.38 -0.75 15.84
N LEU A 36 12.61 -1.84 15.73
CA LEU A 36 13.10 -3.21 15.74
C LEU A 36 13.84 -3.60 14.45
N ASN A 37 13.83 -2.77 13.43
CA ASN A 37 14.49 -3.04 12.14
C ASN A 37 15.44 -1.90 11.76
N PRO A 38 16.72 -1.98 12.18
CA PRO A 38 17.69 -0.92 11.92
C PRO A 38 18.07 -0.76 10.43
N GLU A 39 17.73 -1.74 9.60
CA GLU A 39 18.02 -1.71 8.15
C GLU A 39 16.90 -1.06 7.34
N LYS A 40 15.80 -0.70 7.96
CA LYS A 40 14.66 -0.09 7.30
C LYS A 40 14.89 1.40 7.06
N TYR A 41 14.65 1.84 5.82
CA TYR A 41 14.74 3.22 5.39
C TYR A 41 13.40 3.76 4.92
N LEU A 42 13.23 5.07 5.07
CA LEU A 42 12.04 5.80 4.65
C LEU A 42 12.45 7.01 3.80
N TYR A 43 11.62 7.36 2.83
CA TYR A 43 11.65 8.69 2.22
C TYR A 43 10.77 9.61 3.05
N VAL A 44 11.38 10.59 3.70
CA VAL A 44 10.72 11.51 4.63
C VAL A 44 10.70 12.91 4.02
N CYS A 45 9.56 13.60 4.08
CA CYS A 45 9.47 14.98 3.63
C CYS A 45 10.53 15.83 4.32
N SER A 46 11.22 16.67 3.55
CA SER A 46 12.23 17.56 4.12
C SER A 46 11.66 18.58 5.12
N GLY A 47 10.33 18.79 5.12
CA GLY A 47 9.60 19.58 6.10
C GLY A 47 9.18 18.82 7.36
N TYR A 48 9.58 17.55 7.52
CA TYR A 48 9.26 16.78 8.71
C TYR A 48 9.88 17.44 9.97
N PRO A 49 9.19 17.49 11.12
CA PRO A 49 7.89 16.89 11.43
C PRO A 49 6.66 17.76 11.12
N SER A 50 6.82 19.00 10.69
CA SER A 50 5.68 19.89 10.37
C SER A 50 4.81 19.31 9.25
N CYS A 51 5.45 18.74 8.22
CA CYS A 51 4.81 17.88 7.24
C CYS A 51 5.21 16.42 7.55
N ASP A 52 4.28 15.62 8.03
CA ASP A 52 4.56 14.26 8.50
C ASP A 52 4.51 13.19 7.39
N SER A 53 4.67 13.60 6.15
CA SER A 53 4.60 12.73 4.98
C SER A 53 5.86 11.89 4.83
N TYR A 54 5.69 10.58 4.64
CA TYR A 54 6.78 9.66 4.30
C TYR A 54 6.26 8.40 3.61
N ILE A 55 7.18 7.61 3.07
CA ILE A 55 6.93 6.29 2.47
C ILE A 55 8.15 5.38 2.68
N GLY A 56 7.90 4.11 2.89
CA GLY A 56 8.96 3.12 3.01
C GLY A 56 9.79 2.96 1.74
N ALA A 57 11.06 2.59 1.90
CA ALA A 57 11.95 2.24 0.81
C ALA A 57 12.10 0.71 0.73
N HIS A 58 12.23 0.19 -0.49
CA HIS A 58 12.56 -1.22 -0.70
C HIS A 58 13.95 -1.55 -0.15
N LYS A 59 14.06 -2.67 0.54
CA LYS A 59 15.28 -3.06 1.27
C LYS A 59 16.53 -3.11 0.39
N LYS A 60 16.44 -3.66 -0.82
CA LYS A 60 17.61 -3.84 -1.69
C LYS A 60 17.83 -2.67 -2.66
N SER A 61 16.79 -2.23 -3.32
CA SER A 61 16.87 -1.20 -4.36
C SER A 61 16.88 0.22 -3.78
N MET A 62 16.42 0.39 -2.56
CA MET A 62 16.19 1.71 -1.94
C MET A 62 15.23 2.60 -2.73
N ARG A 63 14.45 2.00 -3.61
CA ARG A 63 13.37 2.71 -4.33
C ARG A 63 12.17 2.90 -3.40
N PRO A 64 11.41 3.99 -3.56
CA PRO A 64 10.20 4.17 -2.77
C PRO A 64 9.17 3.08 -3.07
N MET A 65 8.50 2.59 -2.04
CA MET A 65 7.44 1.58 -2.15
C MET A 65 6.16 2.14 -2.79
N GLY A 66 6.05 3.44 -2.90
CA GLY A 66 4.90 4.13 -3.46
C GLY A 66 5.04 5.63 -3.34
N THR A 67 3.95 6.33 -3.14
CA THR A 67 3.90 7.77 -2.95
C THR A 67 3.91 8.14 -1.47
N MET A 68 4.54 9.26 -1.13
CA MET A 68 4.58 9.76 0.23
C MET A 68 3.17 10.04 0.74
N ALA A 69 2.93 9.74 1.99
CA ALA A 69 1.62 9.87 2.62
C ALA A 69 1.72 10.47 4.02
N ASP A 70 0.76 11.32 4.37
CA ASP A 70 0.56 11.77 5.75
C ASP A 70 -0.06 10.67 6.62
N SER A 71 -0.28 10.94 7.91
CA SER A 71 -0.80 9.95 8.85
C SER A 71 -2.17 9.42 8.43
N ASP A 72 -3.07 10.28 7.96
CA ASP A 72 -4.42 9.87 7.56
C ASP A 72 -4.36 8.91 6.37
N LEU A 73 -3.59 9.23 5.35
CA LEU A 73 -3.45 8.36 4.19
C LEU A 73 -2.70 7.07 4.53
N ARG A 74 -1.65 7.12 5.36
CA ARG A 74 -0.94 5.91 5.81
C ARG A 74 -1.88 4.95 6.53
N ASN A 75 -2.69 5.44 7.44
CA ASN A 75 -3.67 4.63 8.16
C ASN A 75 -4.72 4.05 7.22
N LYS A 76 -5.17 4.81 6.23
CA LYS A 76 -6.13 4.34 5.23
C LYS A 76 -5.53 3.26 4.32
N ARG A 77 -4.27 3.40 3.94
CA ARG A 77 -3.54 2.38 3.17
C ARG A 77 -3.37 1.08 3.96
N ILE A 78 -3.09 1.17 5.27
CA ILE A 78 -3.03 -0.01 6.15
C ILE A 78 -4.39 -0.70 6.20
N GLU A 79 -5.46 0.05 6.34
CA GLU A 79 -6.83 -0.45 6.36
C GLU A 79 -7.19 -1.15 5.03
N ALA A 80 -6.86 -0.55 3.90
CA ALA A 80 -7.06 -1.15 2.58
C ALA A 80 -6.25 -2.44 2.40
N HIS A 81 -5.01 -2.46 2.84
CA HIS A 81 -4.16 -3.65 2.79
C HIS A 81 -4.74 -4.78 3.64
N ARG A 82 -5.21 -4.48 4.84
CA ARG A 82 -5.88 -5.46 5.73
C ARG A 82 -7.16 -6.00 5.11
N ALA A 83 -7.93 -5.17 4.42
CA ALA A 83 -9.15 -5.59 3.73
C ALA A 83 -8.84 -6.59 2.60
N LEU A 84 -7.79 -6.34 1.83
CA LEU A 84 -7.31 -7.27 0.79
C LEU A 84 -6.80 -8.58 1.41
N ASP A 85 -5.99 -8.48 2.46
CA ASP A 85 -5.44 -9.65 3.14
C ASP A 85 -6.53 -10.54 3.72
N ALA A 86 -7.61 -9.97 4.24
CA ALA A 86 -8.74 -10.72 4.79
C ALA A 86 -9.36 -11.69 3.78
N ILE A 87 -9.35 -11.34 2.49
CA ILE A 87 -9.90 -12.20 1.43
C ILE A 87 -9.06 -13.48 1.27
N TRP A 88 -7.76 -13.35 1.11
CA TRP A 88 -6.91 -14.52 0.87
C TRP A 88 -6.51 -15.26 2.15
N LYS A 89 -6.36 -14.57 3.27
CA LYS A 89 -6.08 -15.19 4.58
C LYS A 89 -7.23 -16.06 5.08
N ASN A 90 -8.46 -15.69 4.77
CA ASN A 90 -9.66 -16.48 5.11
C ASN A 90 -10.06 -17.50 4.04
N GLY A 91 -9.24 -17.69 3.02
CA GLY A 91 -9.42 -18.74 2.03
C GLY A 91 -10.50 -18.49 0.98
N TYR A 92 -11.02 -17.26 0.84
CA TYR A 92 -12.01 -16.94 -0.18
C TYR A 92 -11.46 -17.05 -1.60
N MET A 93 -10.22 -16.62 -1.79
CA MET A 93 -9.48 -16.78 -3.04
C MET A 93 -7.98 -16.65 -2.77
N THR A 94 -7.15 -16.98 -3.76
CA THR A 94 -5.70 -16.79 -3.67
C THR A 94 -5.35 -15.30 -3.60
N LYS A 95 -4.16 -14.99 -3.08
CA LYS A 95 -3.65 -13.61 -3.07
C LYS A 95 -3.59 -13.03 -4.49
N HIS A 96 -3.06 -13.80 -5.44
CA HIS A 96 -2.99 -13.39 -6.85
C HIS A 96 -4.38 -13.07 -7.43
N SER A 97 -5.35 -13.95 -7.23
CA SER A 97 -6.73 -13.74 -7.69
C SER A 97 -7.37 -12.52 -7.04
N THR A 98 -7.08 -12.27 -5.77
CA THR A 98 -7.57 -11.09 -5.06
C THR A 98 -7.13 -9.79 -5.74
N TYR A 99 -5.85 -9.70 -6.10
CA TYR A 99 -5.30 -8.53 -6.80
C TYR A 99 -5.81 -8.40 -8.23
N ILE A 100 -5.94 -9.49 -8.96
CA ILE A 100 -6.54 -9.49 -10.32
C ILE A 100 -7.99 -9.00 -10.26
N ARG A 101 -8.77 -9.48 -9.30
CA ARG A 101 -10.14 -9.01 -9.10
C ARG A 101 -10.20 -7.51 -8.83
N LEU A 102 -9.32 -7.02 -7.98
CA LEU A 102 -9.26 -5.59 -7.66
C LEU A 102 -8.92 -4.75 -8.90
N GLN A 103 -7.95 -5.20 -9.72
CA GLN A 103 -7.61 -4.56 -10.98
C GLN A 103 -8.83 -4.42 -11.90
N ASN A 104 -9.60 -5.49 -12.03
CA ASN A 104 -10.78 -5.51 -12.88
C ASN A 104 -11.91 -4.62 -12.32
N ARG A 105 -12.13 -4.67 -11.02
CA ARG A 105 -13.19 -3.89 -10.37
C ARG A 105 -12.93 -2.39 -10.37
N LEU A 106 -11.68 -1.98 -10.20
CA LEU A 106 -11.29 -0.58 -10.11
C LEU A 106 -10.62 -0.05 -11.39
N ASN A 107 -10.54 -0.88 -12.44
CA ASN A 107 -9.88 -0.53 -13.70
C ASN A 107 -8.45 -0.04 -13.51
N LEU A 108 -7.67 -0.78 -12.72
CA LEU A 108 -6.27 -0.47 -12.43
C LEU A 108 -5.33 -1.31 -13.30
N ARG A 109 -4.18 -0.73 -13.63
CA ARG A 109 -3.07 -1.48 -14.22
C ARG A 109 -2.35 -2.28 -13.13
N GLU A 110 -1.76 -3.41 -13.51
CA GLU A 110 -0.99 -4.26 -12.57
C GLU A 110 0.05 -3.44 -11.80
N LYS A 111 0.82 -2.60 -12.50
CA LYS A 111 1.85 -1.75 -11.89
C LYS A 111 1.33 -0.72 -10.89
N ASP A 112 0.05 -0.36 -10.97
CA ASP A 112 -0.59 0.63 -10.10
C ASP A 112 -1.39 -0.03 -8.96
N THR A 113 -1.44 -1.37 -8.92
CA THR A 113 -2.20 -2.14 -7.95
C THR A 113 -1.35 -2.46 -6.73
N HIS A 114 -0.88 -1.41 -6.06
CA HIS A 114 -0.14 -1.49 -4.80
C HIS A 114 -0.71 -0.46 -3.83
N THR A 115 -1.04 -0.89 -2.61
CA THR A 115 -1.62 0.00 -1.59
C THR A 115 -0.74 1.23 -1.29
N GLY A 116 0.58 1.08 -1.39
CA GLY A 116 1.52 2.19 -1.24
C GLY A 116 1.42 3.29 -2.32
N LYS A 117 0.68 3.04 -3.39
CA LYS A 117 0.40 4.00 -4.47
C LYS A 117 -1.02 4.56 -4.44
N PHE A 118 -1.88 4.01 -3.57
CA PHE A 118 -3.29 4.36 -3.56
C PHE A 118 -3.50 5.74 -2.94
N SER A 119 -4.35 6.53 -3.61
CA SER A 119 -4.96 7.72 -3.03
C SER A 119 -5.93 7.31 -1.92
N TYR A 120 -6.35 8.28 -1.12
CA TYR A 120 -7.38 8.06 -0.10
C TYR A 120 -8.66 7.47 -0.71
N TYR A 121 -9.09 8.02 -1.83
CA TYR A 121 -10.26 7.53 -2.57
C TYR A 121 -10.11 6.07 -3.01
N LEU A 122 -8.96 5.71 -3.60
CA LEU A 122 -8.72 4.31 -4.01
C LEU A 122 -8.68 3.36 -2.81
N CYS A 123 -8.16 3.80 -1.68
CA CYS A 123 -8.21 3.01 -0.44
C CYS A 123 -9.65 2.76 0.00
N GLU A 124 -10.51 3.78 -0.02
CA GLU A 124 -11.93 3.64 0.32
C GLU A 124 -12.64 2.68 -0.63
N GLN A 125 -12.40 2.81 -1.94
CA GLN A 125 -13.00 1.91 -2.94
C GLN A 125 -12.51 0.47 -2.75
N THR A 126 -11.24 0.27 -2.44
CA THR A 126 -10.67 -1.06 -2.16
C THR A 126 -11.32 -1.69 -0.94
N ILE A 127 -11.46 -0.94 0.15
CA ILE A 127 -12.11 -1.42 1.38
C ILE A 127 -13.56 -1.80 1.09
N ARG A 128 -14.29 -0.97 0.37
CA ARG A 128 -15.69 -1.24 -0.01
C ARG A 128 -15.81 -2.51 -0.85
N GLU A 129 -15.01 -2.65 -1.89
CA GLU A 129 -15.01 -3.84 -2.76
C GLU A 129 -14.71 -5.13 -1.98
N CYS A 130 -13.73 -5.08 -1.09
CA CYS A 130 -13.37 -6.23 -0.26
C CYS A 130 -14.48 -6.56 0.75
N THR A 131 -15.04 -5.56 1.40
CA THR A 131 -16.09 -5.72 2.41
C THR A 131 -17.36 -6.29 1.76
N ASP A 132 -17.77 -5.75 0.63
CA ASP A 132 -18.96 -6.21 -0.11
C ASP A 132 -18.77 -7.64 -0.63
N TYR A 133 -17.56 -7.98 -1.09
CA TYR A 133 -17.26 -9.33 -1.54
C TYR A 133 -17.37 -10.36 -0.40
N ILE A 134 -16.75 -10.06 0.74
CA ILE A 134 -16.80 -10.95 1.92
C ILE A 134 -18.23 -11.09 2.40
N LYS A 135 -18.96 -10.00 2.50
CA LYS A 135 -20.37 -9.98 2.90
C LYS A 135 -21.22 -10.84 1.98
N SER A 136 -21.06 -10.72 0.67
CA SER A 136 -21.82 -11.52 -0.30
C SER A 136 -21.50 -13.02 -0.16
N ARG A 137 -20.26 -13.38 0.14
CA ARG A 137 -19.86 -14.78 0.38
C ARG A 137 -20.41 -15.32 1.68
N GLU A 138 -20.42 -14.53 2.74
CA GLU A 138 -21.01 -14.91 4.04
C GLU A 138 -22.52 -15.12 3.92
N GLU A 139 -23.22 -14.27 3.19
CA GLU A 139 -24.66 -14.40 2.93
C GLU A 139 -24.98 -15.68 2.14
N LYS A 140 -24.17 -16.06 1.15
CA LYS A 140 -24.31 -17.30 0.40
C LYS A 140 -24.09 -18.54 1.27
N LYS A 141 -23.19 -18.48 2.25
CA LYS A 141 -22.98 -19.56 3.22
C LYS A 141 -24.16 -19.72 4.19
N LYS A 142 -24.80 -18.60 4.57
CA LYS A 142 -25.97 -18.60 5.50
C LYS A 142 -27.27 -19.04 4.85
N SER A 143 -27.34 -19.07 3.53
CA SER A 143 -28.53 -19.45 2.76
C SER A 143 -28.22 -20.54 1.72
N PRO A 144 -27.61 -21.67 2.10
CA PRO A 144 -27.28 -22.71 1.12
C PRO A 144 -28.53 -23.36 0.51
N ASP A 145 -29.70 -23.26 1.13
CA ASP A 145 -30.93 -23.97 0.78
C ASP A 145 -31.99 -23.09 0.11
N LYS A 146 -31.64 -21.91 -0.35
CA LYS A 146 -32.56 -21.14 -1.22
C LYS A 146 -32.60 -21.63 -2.66
N ILE A 147 -32.09 -22.80 -2.94
CA ILE A 147 -32.55 -23.53 -4.08
C ILE A 147 -33.95 -24.05 -3.67
N SER A 148 -34.97 -23.22 -3.89
CA SER A 148 -36.27 -23.74 -3.86
C SER A 148 -36.36 -24.81 -4.94
N VAL A 149 -36.34 -26.02 -4.55
CA VAL A 149 -36.89 -27.09 -5.37
C VAL A 149 -38.38 -26.86 -5.34
N ALA A 150 -38.87 -26.21 -6.37
CA ALA A 150 -40.29 -26.31 -6.59
C ALA A 150 -40.64 -27.77 -6.88
#